data_955c3b90c63f6bb2664efe604490e446
#
_entry.id   955c3b90c63f6bb2664efe604490e446
#
_cell.length_a   1.000
_cell.length_b   1.000
_cell.length_c   1.000
_cell.angle_alpha   90.00
_cell.angle_beta   90.00
_cell.angle_gamma   90.00
#
_symmetry.space_group_name_H-M   'P 1'
#
loop_
_entity.id
_entity.type
_entity.pdbx_description
1 polymer ?
#
loop_
_entity_poly.entity_id
_entity_poly.type
_entity_poly.pdbx_seq_one_letter_code
_entity_poly.pdbx_strand_id
1 'polypeptide(L)'
;MGAIGNWGDRVLRRFDQSAQNYNAAATLQHAVAGQLADHCRQHIVPGGLWVDLGSGTGHLAEALEARFPDQRVLRLDGSEAMLRQQPISADTQRWDLRGPLPQWQEAPSLLASSFCLHWLPESGQVLEHWLNQLRPGGWLAVALPVDGCFP
;
A
#
# COMPACT_ATOMS: atom_id res chain seq x y z
N MET A 1 21.35 -0.27 11.43
CA MET A 1 20.36 -0.64 10.39
C MET A 1 20.09 -2.13 10.50
N GLY A 2 18.86 -2.51 10.66
CA GLY A 2 18.51 -3.89 10.88
C GLY A 2 18.48 -4.74 9.60
N ALA A 3 18.20 -6.02 9.79
CA ALA A 3 18.09 -6.99 8.68
C ALA A 3 17.04 -6.57 7.62
N ILE A 4 16.04 -5.80 8.01
CA ILE A 4 14.98 -5.32 7.10
C ILE A 4 15.58 -4.43 6.01
N GLY A 5 16.44 -3.47 6.36
CA GLY A 5 17.09 -2.60 5.38
C GLY A 5 17.92 -3.39 4.38
N ASN A 6 18.73 -4.33 4.88
CA ASN A 6 19.56 -5.17 4.01
C ASN A 6 18.74 -6.05 3.08
N TRP A 7 17.63 -6.58 3.57
CA TRP A 7 16.73 -7.39 2.78
C TRP A 7 16.08 -6.57 1.67
N GLY A 8 15.60 -5.37 1.99
CA GLY A 8 14.99 -4.46 1.04
C GLY A 8 15.96 -4.04 -0.06
N ASP A 9 17.18 -3.69 0.29
CA ASP A 9 18.20 -3.31 -0.69
C ASP A 9 18.55 -4.46 -1.63
N ARG A 10 18.59 -5.69 -1.14
CA ARG A 10 18.83 -6.88 -1.98
C ARG A 10 17.71 -7.11 -2.98
N VAL A 11 16.47 -6.96 -2.55
CA VAL A 11 15.32 -7.11 -3.44
C VAL A 11 15.35 -6.06 -4.53
N LEU A 12 15.57 -4.80 -4.20
CA LEU A 12 15.64 -3.71 -5.17
C LEU A 12 16.78 -3.93 -6.18
N ARG A 13 17.94 -4.35 -5.73
CA ARG A 13 19.06 -4.63 -6.64
C ARG A 13 18.77 -5.77 -7.60
N ARG A 14 18.07 -6.80 -7.16
CA ARG A 14 17.63 -7.88 -8.05
C ARG A 14 16.70 -7.37 -9.13
N PHE A 15 15.78 -6.49 -8.78
CA PHE A 15 14.86 -5.91 -9.75
C PHE A 15 15.61 -5.02 -10.76
N ASP A 16 16.58 -4.25 -10.29
CA ASP A 16 17.38 -3.36 -11.14
C ASP A 16 18.33 -4.10 -12.07
N GLN A 17 18.75 -5.31 -11.72
CA GLN A 17 19.70 -6.09 -12.52
C GLN A 17 19.10 -6.72 -13.76
N SER A 18 17.78 -6.83 -13.85
CA SER A 18 17.14 -7.54 -14.94
C SER A 18 15.76 -6.95 -15.22
N ALA A 19 15.55 -6.56 -16.46
CA ALA A 19 14.23 -6.11 -16.92
C ALA A 19 13.17 -7.20 -16.75
N GLN A 20 13.53 -8.47 -16.91
CA GLN A 20 12.61 -9.59 -16.68
C GLN A 20 12.20 -9.69 -15.23
N ASN A 21 13.14 -9.55 -14.29
CA ASN A 21 12.84 -9.57 -12.87
C ASN A 21 11.99 -8.36 -12.47
N TYR A 22 12.27 -7.19 -13.04
CA TYR A 22 11.45 -6.01 -12.82
C TYR A 22 10.02 -6.22 -13.28
N ASN A 23 9.83 -6.74 -14.50
CA ASN A 23 8.50 -7.01 -15.05
C ASN A 23 7.76 -8.08 -14.27
N ALA A 24 8.47 -9.11 -13.80
CA ALA A 24 7.88 -10.16 -12.96
C ALA A 24 7.42 -9.58 -11.62
N ALA A 25 8.22 -8.71 -11.01
CA ALA A 25 7.85 -8.06 -9.75
C ALA A 25 6.64 -7.14 -9.92
N ALA A 26 6.60 -6.34 -10.97
CA ALA A 26 5.46 -5.47 -11.26
C ALA A 26 4.19 -6.29 -11.52
N THR A 27 4.31 -7.41 -12.22
CA THR A 27 3.19 -8.34 -12.47
C THR A 27 2.68 -8.94 -11.17
N LEU A 28 3.58 -9.35 -10.28
CA LEU A 28 3.21 -9.87 -8.97
C LEU A 28 2.49 -8.82 -8.13
N GLN A 29 3.04 -7.60 -8.07
CA GLN A 29 2.43 -6.51 -7.32
C GLN A 29 1.03 -6.18 -7.84
N HIS A 30 0.87 -6.15 -9.16
CA HIS A 30 -0.42 -5.93 -9.80
C HIS A 30 -1.42 -7.02 -9.44
N ALA A 31 -1.01 -8.29 -9.53
CA ALA A 31 -1.86 -9.44 -9.21
C ALA A 31 -2.28 -9.43 -7.74
N VAL A 32 -1.36 -9.17 -6.82
CA VAL A 32 -1.64 -9.11 -5.38
C VAL A 32 -2.58 -7.95 -5.06
N ALA A 33 -2.37 -6.79 -5.68
CA ALA A 33 -3.26 -5.65 -5.52
C ALA A 33 -4.69 -5.99 -5.94
N GLY A 34 -4.86 -6.69 -7.06
CA GLY A 34 -6.15 -7.17 -7.53
C GLY A 34 -6.80 -8.14 -6.55
N GLN A 35 -6.04 -9.08 -6.03
CA GLN A 35 -6.53 -10.04 -5.03
C GLN A 35 -6.96 -9.36 -3.75
N LEU A 36 -6.18 -8.40 -3.27
CA LEU A 36 -6.52 -7.66 -2.05
C LEU A 36 -7.79 -6.85 -2.23
N ALA A 37 -7.94 -6.20 -3.38
CA ALA A 37 -9.17 -5.47 -3.71
C ALA A 37 -10.38 -6.40 -3.81
N ASP A 38 -10.21 -7.59 -4.37
CA ASP A 38 -11.26 -8.61 -4.43
C ASP A 38 -11.66 -9.09 -3.02
N HIS A 39 -10.71 -9.26 -2.12
CA HIS A 39 -11.01 -9.57 -0.72
C HIS A 39 -11.86 -8.47 -0.07
N CYS A 40 -11.56 -7.20 -0.35
CA CYS A 40 -12.37 -6.09 0.16
C CYS A 40 -13.82 -6.17 -0.32
N ARG A 41 -14.06 -6.66 -1.53
CA ARG A 41 -15.42 -6.85 -2.06
C ARG A 41 -16.21 -7.94 -1.33
N GLN A 42 -15.53 -8.86 -0.67
CA GLN A 42 -16.17 -9.96 0.07
C GLN A 42 -16.67 -9.52 1.45
N HIS A 43 -16.34 -8.31 1.85
CA HIS A 43 -16.69 -7.75 3.15
C HIS A 43 -17.48 -6.46 2.97
N ILE A 44 -18.14 -6.02 4.04
CA ILE A 44 -18.86 -4.76 4.05
C ILE A 44 -17.91 -3.67 4.52
N VAL A 45 -17.21 -3.05 3.56
CA VAL A 45 -16.31 -1.94 3.85
C VAL A 45 -17.12 -0.63 3.72
N PRO A 46 -17.25 0.15 4.82
CA PRO A 46 -18.02 1.40 4.74
C PRO A 46 -17.39 2.37 3.74
N GLY A 47 -18.23 3.14 3.07
CA GLY A 47 -17.78 4.30 2.30
C GLY A 47 -17.20 5.37 3.21
N GLY A 48 -16.49 6.33 2.64
CA GLY A 48 -15.84 7.41 3.34
C GLY A 48 -14.40 7.58 2.88
N LEU A 49 -13.49 7.88 3.80
CA LEU A 49 -12.08 8.04 3.47
C LEU A 49 -11.40 6.67 3.35
N TRP A 50 -10.94 6.37 2.15
CA TRP A 50 -10.11 5.20 1.86
C TRP A 50 -8.70 5.64 1.51
N VAL A 51 -7.71 4.99 2.09
CA VAL A 51 -6.30 5.38 1.93
C VAL A 51 -5.46 4.17 1.56
N ASP A 52 -4.65 4.34 0.52
CA ASP A 52 -3.62 3.38 0.11
C ASP A 52 -2.28 3.84 0.70
N LEU A 53 -1.79 3.10 1.69
CA LEU A 53 -0.58 3.43 2.43
C LEU A 53 0.63 2.76 1.77
N GLY A 54 1.53 3.58 1.23
CA GLY A 54 2.66 3.11 0.43
C GLY A 54 2.19 2.75 -0.97
N SER A 55 1.52 3.67 -1.63
CA SER A 55 0.81 3.41 -2.88
C SER A 55 1.74 3.11 -4.07
N GLY A 56 3.01 3.51 -4.00
CA GLY A 56 3.96 3.28 -5.08
C GLY A 56 3.47 3.88 -6.39
N THR A 57 3.31 3.05 -7.42
CA THR A 57 2.79 3.48 -8.71
C THR A 57 1.27 3.35 -8.85
N GLY A 58 0.58 2.94 -7.77
CA GLY A 58 -0.88 3.03 -7.70
C GLY A 58 -1.67 1.77 -8.01
N HIS A 59 -1.03 0.60 -8.06
CA HIS A 59 -1.71 -0.66 -8.42
C HIS A 59 -2.91 -0.96 -7.50
N LEU A 60 -2.73 -0.84 -6.19
CA LEU A 60 -3.79 -1.16 -5.24
C LEU A 60 -4.93 -0.13 -5.30
N ALA A 61 -4.61 1.14 -5.32
CA ALA A 61 -5.61 2.19 -5.42
C ALA A 61 -6.42 2.07 -6.70
N GLU A 62 -5.77 1.80 -7.84
CA GLU A 62 -6.46 1.58 -9.12
C GLU A 62 -7.37 0.35 -9.06
N ALA A 63 -6.90 -0.73 -8.46
CA ALA A 63 -7.69 -1.96 -8.31
C ALA A 63 -8.93 -1.71 -7.44
N LEU A 64 -8.77 -0.97 -6.34
CA LEU A 64 -9.88 -0.60 -5.47
C LEU A 64 -10.90 0.30 -6.19
N GLU A 65 -10.44 1.34 -6.87
CA GLU A 65 -11.31 2.25 -7.60
C GLU A 65 -12.05 1.55 -8.75
N ALA A 66 -11.41 0.58 -9.40
CA ALA A 66 -12.05 -0.21 -10.45
C ALA A 66 -13.19 -1.08 -9.92
N ARG A 67 -13.02 -1.65 -8.72
CA ARG A 67 -14.01 -2.55 -8.10
C ARG A 67 -15.08 -1.81 -7.31
N PHE A 68 -14.79 -0.58 -6.90
CA PHE A 68 -15.68 0.29 -6.14
C PHE A 68 -15.77 1.65 -6.85
N PRO A 69 -16.52 1.74 -7.96
CA PRO A 69 -16.46 2.93 -8.83
C PRO A 69 -16.94 4.22 -8.18
N ASP A 70 -17.73 4.14 -7.11
CA ASP A 70 -18.19 5.32 -6.38
C ASP A 70 -17.21 5.76 -5.29
N GLN A 71 -16.08 5.06 -5.14
CA GLN A 71 -15.11 5.30 -4.09
C GLN A 71 -13.81 5.83 -4.68
N ARG A 72 -13.34 6.96 -4.15
CA ARG A 72 -11.98 7.46 -4.43
C ARG A 72 -11.03 6.98 -3.33
N VAL A 73 -9.77 6.79 -3.70
CA VAL A 73 -8.72 6.32 -2.80
C VAL A 73 -7.62 7.38 -2.73
N LEU A 74 -7.37 7.89 -1.52
CA LEU A 74 -6.23 8.76 -1.26
C LEU A 74 -4.96 7.91 -1.24
N ARG A 75 -3.94 8.32 -1.98
CA ARG A 75 -2.72 7.54 -2.19
C ARG A 75 -1.54 8.22 -1.52
N LEU A 76 -1.02 7.60 -0.47
CA LEU A 76 0.13 8.09 0.29
C LEU A 76 1.38 7.33 -0.09
N ASP A 77 2.47 8.03 -0.32
CA ASP A 77 3.79 7.44 -0.50
C ASP A 77 4.87 8.44 -0.11
N GLY A 78 5.97 7.94 0.41
CA GLY A 78 7.12 8.78 0.75
C GLY A 78 7.91 9.23 -0.46
N SER A 79 7.73 8.59 -1.60
CA SER A 79 8.48 8.86 -2.83
C SER A 79 7.68 9.74 -3.79
N GLU A 80 8.10 10.97 -3.97
CA GLU A 80 7.54 11.88 -4.96
C GLU A 80 7.63 11.27 -6.36
N ALA A 81 8.73 10.61 -6.68
CA ALA A 81 8.94 9.98 -7.99
C ALA A 81 7.90 8.90 -8.29
N MET A 82 7.54 8.12 -7.28
CA MET A 82 6.50 7.09 -7.42
C MET A 82 5.13 7.74 -7.63
N LEU A 83 4.80 8.76 -6.85
CA LEU A 83 3.52 9.46 -6.97
C LEU A 83 3.34 10.10 -8.34
N ARG A 84 4.43 10.60 -8.93
CA ARG A 84 4.39 11.20 -10.27
C ARG A 84 4.06 10.21 -11.37
N GLN A 85 4.26 8.92 -11.15
CA GLN A 85 3.91 7.89 -12.13
C GLN A 85 2.42 7.56 -12.13
N GLN A 86 1.69 8.03 -11.13
CA GLN A 86 0.25 7.82 -11.04
C GLN A 86 -0.50 8.83 -11.91
N PRO A 87 -1.75 8.53 -12.32
CA PRO A 87 -2.54 9.47 -13.11
C PRO A 87 -2.66 10.84 -12.44
N ILE A 88 -2.65 11.89 -13.24
CA ILE A 88 -2.74 13.26 -12.73
C ILE A 88 -4.05 13.53 -11.97
N SER A 89 -5.10 12.76 -12.32
CA SER A 89 -6.40 12.83 -11.65
C SER A 89 -6.47 12.08 -10.33
N ALA A 90 -5.43 11.30 -10.00
CA ALA A 90 -5.39 10.55 -8.75
C ALA A 90 -5.18 11.49 -7.55
N ASP A 91 -5.81 11.18 -6.43
CA ASP A 91 -5.59 11.88 -5.17
C ASP A 91 -4.31 11.34 -4.54
N THR A 92 -3.24 12.11 -4.57
CA THR A 92 -1.94 11.71 -4.03
C THR A 92 -1.49 12.67 -2.95
N GLN A 93 -0.76 12.13 -1.98
CA GLN A 93 -0.15 12.93 -0.92
C GLN A 93 1.19 12.31 -0.55
N ARG A 94 2.25 13.10 -0.62
CA ARG A 94 3.55 12.66 -0.12
C ARG A 94 3.52 12.61 1.39
N TRP A 95 3.90 11.46 1.97
CA TRP A 95 3.89 11.29 3.41
C TRP A 95 4.90 10.23 3.84
N ASP A 96 5.63 10.50 4.91
CA ASP A 96 6.56 9.55 5.49
C ASP A 96 5.81 8.61 6.43
N LEU A 97 5.64 7.37 6.01
CA LEU A 97 4.89 6.37 6.76
C LEU A 97 5.65 5.82 7.98
N ARG A 98 6.91 6.21 8.17
CA ARG A 98 7.66 5.85 9.38
C ARG A 98 7.16 6.61 10.61
N GLY A 99 6.54 7.76 10.41
CA GLY A 99 5.91 8.55 11.47
C GLY A 99 4.40 8.32 11.56
N PRO A 100 3.72 9.11 12.42
CA PRO A 100 2.28 8.99 12.53
C PRO A 100 1.58 9.39 11.25
N LEU A 101 0.39 8.82 11.01
CA LEU A 101 -0.44 9.17 9.86
C LEU A 101 -0.95 10.61 9.96
N PRO A 102 -1.34 11.21 8.82
CA PRO A 102 -1.94 12.54 8.85
C PRO A 102 -3.19 12.58 9.72
N GLN A 103 -3.47 13.74 10.27
CA GLN A 103 -4.71 14.00 11.01
C GLN A 103 -5.78 14.43 10.02
N TRP A 104 -6.50 13.46 9.45
CA TRP A 104 -7.61 13.75 8.54
C TRP A 104 -8.84 14.25 9.30
N GLN A 105 -9.70 15.01 8.61
CA GLN A 105 -10.93 15.51 9.20
C GLN A 105 -11.89 14.39 9.60
N GLU A 106 -11.89 13.30 8.85
CA GLU A 106 -12.66 12.10 9.19
C GLU A 106 -11.73 10.91 9.36
N ALA A 107 -12.06 10.03 10.28
CA ALA A 107 -11.30 8.80 10.45
C ALA A 107 -11.52 7.89 9.22
N PRO A 108 -10.47 7.24 8.71
CA PRO A 108 -10.60 6.41 7.52
C PRO A 108 -11.49 5.19 7.78
N SER A 109 -12.25 4.81 6.76
CA SER A 109 -13.06 3.59 6.77
C SER A 109 -12.33 2.41 6.14
N LEU A 110 -11.28 2.67 5.36
CA LEU A 110 -10.36 1.65 4.84
C LEU A 110 -8.95 2.20 4.84
N LEU A 111 -8.04 1.46 5.48
CA LEU A 111 -6.61 1.61 5.28
C LEU A 111 -6.12 0.35 4.57
N ALA A 112 -5.58 0.51 3.39
CA ALA A 112 -5.08 -0.59 2.57
C ALA A 112 -3.61 -0.39 2.28
N SER A 113 -2.85 -1.48 2.22
CA SER A 113 -1.41 -1.41 1.95
C SER A 113 -0.94 -2.72 1.33
N SER A 114 -0.18 -2.62 0.25
CA SER A 114 0.36 -3.78 -0.44
C SER A 114 1.87 -3.64 -0.56
N PHE A 115 2.61 -4.62 -0.02
CA PHE A 115 4.07 -4.68 -0.07
C PHE A 115 4.77 -3.43 0.47
N CYS A 116 4.25 -2.83 1.53
CA CYS A 116 4.82 -1.63 2.13
C CYS A 116 5.27 -1.87 3.57
N LEU A 117 4.43 -2.47 4.40
CA LEU A 117 4.63 -2.55 5.85
C LEU A 117 5.95 -3.23 6.23
N HIS A 118 6.40 -4.21 5.45
CA HIS A 118 7.65 -4.92 5.71
C HIS A 118 8.91 -4.07 5.54
N TRP A 119 8.80 -2.91 4.87
CA TRP A 119 9.90 -1.95 4.74
C TRP A 119 10.03 -1.03 5.95
N LEU A 120 8.98 -0.94 6.77
CA LEU A 120 8.91 0.02 7.85
C LEU A 120 9.54 -0.56 9.12
N PRO A 121 10.36 0.22 9.85
CA PRO A 121 10.87 -0.24 11.14
C PRO A 121 9.71 -0.43 12.11
N GLU A 122 9.85 -1.43 12.97
CA GLU A 122 8.86 -1.74 14.01
C GLU A 122 7.45 -1.90 13.43
N SER A 123 7.33 -2.74 12.40
CA SER A 123 6.09 -2.92 11.64
C SER A 123 4.89 -3.30 12.51
N GLY A 124 5.10 -4.02 13.61
CA GLY A 124 4.01 -4.36 14.54
C GLY A 124 3.41 -3.12 15.20
N GLN A 125 4.24 -2.18 15.61
CA GLN A 125 3.78 -0.91 16.19
C GLN A 125 3.10 -0.04 15.13
N VAL A 126 3.62 -0.02 13.92
CA VAL A 126 3.02 0.70 12.80
C VAL A 126 1.63 0.16 12.51
N LEU A 127 1.49 -1.15 12.45
CA LEU A 127 0.21 -1.82 12.22
C LEU A 127 -0.81 -1.47 13.29
N GLU A 128 -0.41 -1.50 14.56
CA GLU A 128 -1.25 -1.13 15.67
C GLU A 128 -1.69 0.34 15.56
N HIS A 129 -0.76 1.23 15.20
CA HIS A 129 -1.08 2.64 14.98
C HIS A 129 -2.13 2.80 13.87
N TRP A 130 -1.97 2.12 12.74
CA TRP A 130 -2.93 2.17 11.64
C TRP A 130 -4.31 1.68 12.09
N LEU A 131 -4.36 0.56 12.81
CA LEU A 131 -5.63 0.03 13.34
C LEU A 131 -6.35 1.07 14.21
N ASN A 132 -5.60 1.79 15.04
CA ASN A 132 -6.17 2.79 15.94
C ASN A 132 -6.68 4.04 15.22
N GLN A 133 -6.30 4.25 13.97
CA GLN A 133 -6.76 5.39 13.17
C GLN A 133 -8.11 5.13 12.49
N LEU A 134 -8.51 3.87 12.38
CA LEU A 134 -9.75 3.51 11.70
C LEU A 134 -10.99 3.96 12.47
N ARG A 135 -12.00 4.37 11.72
CA ARG A 135 -13.33 4.60 12.32
C ARG A 135 -13.93 3.26 12.78
N PRO A 136 -14.90 3.28 13.73
CA PRO A 136 -15.64 2.06 14.07
C PRO A 136 -16.27 1.43 12.82
N GLY A 137 -16.08 0.13 12.64
CA GLY A 137 -16.53 -0.60 11.46
C GLY A 137 -15.61 -0.49 10.26
N GLY A 138 -14.50 0.25 10.37
CA GLY A 138 -13.49 0.33 9.32
C GLY A 138 -12.66 -0.93 9.19
N TRP A 139 -11.98 -1.06 8.06
CA TRP A 139 -11.16 -2.23 7.72
C TRP A 139 -9.71 -1.85 7.46
N LEU A 140 -8.82 -2.72 7.89
CA LEU A 140 -7.41 -2.70 7.51
C LEU A 140 -7.14 -3.89 6.60
N ALA A 141 -6.68 -3.63 5.38
CA ALA A 141 -6.38 -4.64 4.37
C ALA A 141 -4.90 -4.54 4.00
N VAL A 142 -4.12 -5.57 4.32
CA VAL A 142 -2.67 -5.55 4.14
C VAL A 142 -2.21 -6.81 3.42
N ALA A 143 -1.34 -6.64 2.43
CA ALA A 143 -0.62 -7.74 1.80
C ALA A 143 0.88 -7.56 2.05
N LEU A 144 1.51 -8.63 2.49
CA LEU A 144 2.94 -8.69 2.80
C LEU A 144 3.59 -9.87 2.09
N PRO A 145 4.83 -9.74 1.63
CA PRO A 145 5.58 -10.92 1.21
C PRO A 145 5.92 -11.77 2.43
N VAL A 146 5.91 -13.08 2.23
CA VAL A 146 6.38 -14.05 3.22
C VAL A 146 7.68 -14.69 2.73
N ASP A 147 8.32 -15.48 3.57
CA ASP A 147 9.53 -16.19 3.20
C ASP A 147 9.29 -17.00 1.91
N GLY A 148 10.18 -16.87 0.95
CA GLY A 148 10.08 -17.54 -0.34
C GLY A 148 9.35 -16.78 -1.43
N CYS A 149 8.73 -15.64 -1.14
CA CYS A 149 8.12 -14.79 -2.18
C CYS A 149 9.17 -14.25 -3.15
N PHE A 150 10.36 -13.95 -2.63
CA PHE A 150 11.50 -13.47 -3.42
C PHE A 150 12.66 -14.43 -3.22
N PRO A 151 13.08 -15.15 -4.26
CA PRO A 151 14.19 -16.10 -4.19
C PRO A 151 15.54 -15.45 -3.96
#